data_55e555ca5df00f175ac2d63270b7ff4c
#
_entry.id   55e555ca5df00f175ac2d63270b7ff4c
#
_cell.length_a   1.000
_cell.length_b   1.000
_cell.length_c   1.000
_cell.angle_alpha   90.00
_cell.angle_beta   90.00
_cell.angle_gamma   90.00
#
_symmetry.space_group_name_H-M   'P 1'
#
loop_
_entity.id
_entity.type
_entity.pdbx_description
1 polymer ?
#
loop_
_entity_poly.entity_id
_entity_poly.type
_entity_poly.pdbx_seq_one_letter_code
_entity_poly.pdbx_strand_id
1 'polypeptide(L)'
;MMSVCLKIICVPLMLVLLFPFSSYAEQAGKPLVEKLQGGSIAMDVSLRGCDEDAKKHCDGLEANANQVFMCLLAYEDHLSEQCKQGILEVAMTMKMAEAAIGYSIGACEADADKHCLDVQPGEGRIVSCIKANEPRVSKECISALKETGLWDIGQ
;
A
#
# COMPACT_ATOMS: atom_id res chain seq x y z
N MET A 1 59.31 -12.59 -30.40
CA MET A 1 58.36 -13.61 -29.99
C MET A 1 57.56 -13.11 -28.79
N MET A 2 56.89 -12.00 -28.93
CA MET A 2 56.03 -11.43 -27.85
C MET A 2 54.96 -10.53 -28.52
N SER A 3 53.94 -11.13 -29.11
CA SER A 3 52.89 -10.29 -29.70
C SER A 3 51.56 -11.04 -30.02
N VAL A 4 51.30 -12.16 -29.38
CA VAL A 4 50.05 -12.93 -29.67
C VAL A 4 49.14 -13.16 -28.46
N CYS A 5 49.52 -12.73 -27.23
CA CYS A 5 48.78 -13.05 -26.00
C CYS A 5 47.80 -11.96 -25.52
N LEU A 6 47.62 -10.86 -26.31
CA LEU A 6 46.81 -9.71 -25.84
C LEU A 6 45.46 -9.54 -26.58
N LYS A 7 45.04 -10.49 -27.40
CA LYS A 7 43.76 -10.37 -28.17
C LYS A 7 42.63 -11.31 -27.79
N ILE A 8 42.78 -12.16 -26.76
CA ILE A 8 41.77 -13.17 -26.44
C ILE A 8 40.99 -12.86 -25.12
N ILE A 9 41.45 -11.87 -24.32
CA ILE A 9 40.86 -11.63 -23.00
C ILE A 9 39.85 -10.43 -22.98
N CYS A 10 39.79 -9.62 -24.04
CA CYS A 10 38.91 -8.40 -24.06
C CYS A 10 37.51 -8.59 -24.64
N VAL A 11 37.16 -9.78 -25.21
CA VAL A 11 35.86 -9.93 -25.87
C VAL A 11 34.71 -10.40 -24.94
N PRO A 12 34.90 -11.13 -23.83
CA PRO A 12 33.78 -11.54 -23.02
C PRO A 12 33.31 -10.46 -21.99
N LEU A 13 34.06 -9.34 -21.79
CA LEU A 13 33.69 -8.37 -20.76
C LEU A 13 32.69 -7.30 -21.24
N MET A 14 32.45 -7.19 -22.54
CA MET A 14 31.51 -6.20 -23.09
C MET A 14 30.10 -6.73 -23.37
N LEU A 15 29.85 -8.02 -23.17
CA LEU A 15 28.53 -8.61 -23.42
C LEU A 15 27.63 -8.65 -22.17
N VAL A 16 28.13 -8.24 -21.00
CA VAL A 16 27.37 -8.24 -19.73
C VAL A 16 26.63 -6.91 -19.49
N LEU A 17 26.91 -5.87 -20.29
CA LEU A 17 26.29 -4.53 -20.10
C LEU A 17 25.04 -4.28 -20.95
N LEU A 18 24.48 -5.30 -21.61
CA LEU A 18 23.24 -5.15 -22.40
C LEU A 18 22.04 -5.89 -21.82
N PHE A 19 22.05 -6.22 -20.54
CA PHE A 19 20.79 -6.53 -19.89
C PHE A 19 20.05 -5.22 -19.64
N PRO A 20 18.88 -5.01 -20.24
CA PRO A 20 18.09 -3.82 -19.95
C PRO A 20 17.65 -3.90 -18.48
N PHE A 21 18.23 -3.02 -17.68
CA PHE A 21 17.83 -2.76 -16.29
C PHE A 21 16.42 -2.15 -16.21
N SER A 22 15.60 -2.39 -17.25
CA SER A 22 14.32 -1.72 -17.49
C SER A 22 13.10 -2.45 -16.94
N SER A 23 13.27 -3.64 -16.33
CA SER A 23 12.09 -4.44 -15.93
C SER A 23 11.75 -4.40 -14.44
N TYR A 24 12.58 -3.77 -13.59
CA TYR A 24 12.29 -3.67 -12.16
C TYR A 24 11.62 -2.36 -11.74
N ALA A 25 11.59 -1.35 -12.61
CA ALA A 25 11.00 -0.04 -12.29
C ALA A 25 9.50 0.07 -12.59
N GLU A 26 8.91 -0.89 -13.29
CA GLU A 26 7.51 -0.78 -13.77
C GLU A 26 6.48 -1.42 -12.84
N GLN A 27 6.92 -2.13 -11.79
CA GLN A 27 6.00 -2.70 -10.80
C GLN A 27 5.90 -1.88 -9.51
N ALA A 28 6.68 -0.82 -9.37
CA ALA A 28 6.71 0.03 -8.17
C ALA A 28 5.71 1.21 -8.20
N GLY A 29 4.77 1.27 -9.11
CA GLY A 29 4.06 2.51 -9.37
C GLY A 29 2.56 2.46 -9.62
N LYS A 30 1.82 1.48 -9.10
CA LYS A 30 0.39 1.72 -8.95
C LYS A 30 0.17 2.41 -7.60
N PRO A 31 -0.37 3.64 -7.58
CA PRO A 31 -0.62 4.32 -6.33
C PRO A 31 -1.49 3.43 -5.43
N LEU A 32 -1.18 3.42 -4.14
CA LEU A 32 -1.90 2.66 -3.11
C LEU A 32 -3.43 2.82 -3.26
N VAL A 33 -3.87 3.97 -3.72
CA VAL A 33 -5.28 4.32 -3.99
C VAL A 33 -5.94 3.49 -5.08
N GLU A 34 -5.24 3.09 -6.14
CA GLU A 34 -5.86 2.19 -7.15
C GLU A 34 -6.19 0.82 -6.54
N LYS A 35 -5.45 0.42 -5.52
CA LYS A 35 -5.79 -0.74 -4.67
C LYS A 35 -6.87 -0.43 -3.64
N LEU A 36 -7.06 0.85 -3.28
CA LEU A 36 -7.99 1.30 -2.23
C LEU A 36 -9.38 1.75 -2.76
N GLN A 37 -9.61 1.83 -4.05
CA GLN A 37 -10.87 2.30 -4.66
C GLN A 37 -12.06 1.35 -4.59
N GLY A 38 -11.91 0.19 -3.98
CA GLY A 38 -13.02 -0.73 -3.76
C GLY A 38 -13.51 -0.75 -2.32
N GLY A 39 -14.00 0.33 -1.80
CA GLY A 39 -14.75 0.57 -0.53
C GLY A 39 -14.91 -0.49 0.59
N SER A 40 -14.37 -1.71 0.42
CA SER A 40 -14.30 -2.77 1.43
C SER A 40 -12.99 -3.55 1.32
N ILE A 41 -11.91 -2.82 1.15
CA ILE A 41 -10.66 -3.28 0.58
C ILE A 41 -9.91 -4.27 1.44
N ALA A 42 -9.85 -4.00 2.72
CA ALA A 42 -8.99 -4.77 3.60
C ALA A 42 -9.52 -6.21 3.80
N MET A 43 -10.82 -6.39 3.71
CA MET A 43 -11.45 -7.62 4.11
C MET A 43 -11.68 -8.62 2.98
N ASP A 44 -12.01 -8.14 1.78
CA ASP A 44 -12.25 -9.04 0.63
C ASP A 44 -10.93 -9.63 0.09
N VAL A 45 -9.86 -8.85 0.11
CA VAL A 45 -8.52 -9.35 -0.26
C VAL A 45 -7.97 -10.31 0.79
N SER A 46 -8.29 -10.11 2.06
CA SER A 46 -7.71 -10.87 3.18
C SER A 46 -8.22 -12.29 3.28
N LEU A 47 -9.44 -12.50 2.88
CA LEU A 47 -10.07 -13.82 3.02
C LEU A 47 -9.86 -14.70 1.79
N ARG A 48 -9.31 -14.16 0.69
CA ARG A 48 -8.93 -14.99 -0.46
C ARG A 48 -7.85 -15.98 -0.06
N GLY A 49 -8.21 -17.25 -0.12
CA GLY A 49 -7.33 -18.34 0.30
C GLY A 49 -7.50 -18.78 1.74
N CYS A 50 -8.41 -18.14 2.50
CA CYS A 50 -8.78 -18.54 3.85
C CYS A 50 -10.17 -19.18 3.94
N ASP A 51 -10.91 -19.34 2.84
CA ASP A 51 -12.30 -19.80 2.86
C ASP A 51 -12.46 -21.16 3.53
N GLU A 52 -11.54 -22.10 3.28
CA GLU A 52 -11.59 -23.43 3.89
C GLU A 52 -11.20 -23.39 5.38
N ASP A 53 -10.19 -22.60 5.73
CA ASP A 53 -9.77 -22.41 7.11
C ASP A 53 -10.84 -21.69 7.92
N ALA A 54 -11.50 -20.69 7.35
CA ALA A 54 -12.61 -19.98 7.97
C ALA A 54 -13.80 -20.93 8.26
N LYS A 55 -14.20 -21.73 7.28
CA LYS A 55 -15.26 -22.76 7.48
C LYS A 55 -14.88 -23.77 8.55
N LYS A 56 -13.61 -24.16 8.61
CA LYS A 56 -13.14 -25.19 9.53
C LYS A 56 -13.03 -24.69 10.97
N HIS A 57 -12.56 -23.47 11.17
CA HIS A 57 -12.18 -22.95 12.47
C HIS A 57 -13.08 -21.81 12.98
N CYS A 58 -13.81 -21.13 12.07
CA CYS A 58 -14.54 -19.91 12.35
C CYS A 58 -16.00 -19.96 11.87
N ASP A 59 -16.56 -21.16 11.79
CA ASP A 59 -17.95 -21.40 11.36
C ASP A 59 -18.93 -20.55 12.18
N GLY A 60 -19.95 -19.99 11.51
CA GLY A 60 -20.95 -19.12 12.13
C GLY A 60 -20.55 -17.65 12.28
N LEU A 61 -19.35 -17.25 11.87
CA LEU A 61 -18.87 -15.86 11.92
C LEU A 61 -18.88 -15.16 10.55
N GLU A 62 -19.31 -15.82 9.48
CA GLU A 62 -19.18 -15.39 8.08
C GLU A 62 -19.82 -14.02 7.80
N ALA A 63 -20.83 -13.63 8.60
CA ALA A 63 -21.48 -12.33 8.47
C ALA A 63 -20.61 -11.13 8.92
N ASN A 64 -19.49 -11.38 9.61
CA ASN A 64 -18.64 -10.34 10.17
C ASN A 64 -17.16 -10.60 9.87
N ALA A 65 -16.67 -9.97 8.80
CA ALA A 65 -15.31 -10.14 8.31
C ALA A 65 -14.24 -9.81 9.37
N ASN A 66 -14.47 -8.84 10.28
CA ASN A 66 -13.54 -8.55 11.38
C ASN A 66 -13.47 -9.72 12.37
N GLN A 67 -14.61 -10.32 12.72
CA GLN A 67 -14.65 -11.46 13.62
C GLN A 67 -13.98 -12.69 13.00
N VAL A 68 -14.22 -12.93 11.71
CA VAL A 68 -13.56 -14.02 10.98
C VAL A 68 -12.05 -13.79 10.96
N PHE A 69 -11.58 -12.59 10.65
CA PHE A 69 -10.15 -12.26 10.66
C PHE A 69 -9.51 -12.49 12.03
N MET A 70 -10.15 -12.00 13.11
CA MET A 70 -9.66 -12.21 14.47
C MET A 70 -9.69 -13.68 14.90
N CYS A 71 -10.70 -14.41 14.44
CA CYS A 71 -10.78 -15.86 14.67
C CYS A 71 -9.63 -16.59 13.97
N LEU A 72 -9.36 -16.29 12.68
CA LEU A 72 -8.26 -16.89 11.95
C LEU A 72 -6.91 -16.61 12.61
N LEU A 73 -6.70 -15.39 13.11
CA LEU A 73 -5.49 -15.07 13.88
C LEU A 73 -5.33 -15.92 15.15
N ALA A 74 -6.45 -16.24 15.83
CA ALA A 74 -6.41 -17.10 17.00
C ALA A 74 -6.06 -18.57 16.69
N TYR A 75 -6.22 -18.98 15.42
CA TYR A 75 -5.88 -20.32 14.94
C TYR A 75 -4.66 -20.35 14.01
N GLU A 76 -3.76 -19.36 14.08
CA GLU A 76 -2.65 -19.16 13.15
C GLU A 76 -1.80 -20.42 12.92
N ASP A 77 -1.56 -21.22 13.97
CA ASP A 77 -0.78 -22.46 13.91
C ASP A 77 -1.44 -23.57 13.08
N HIS A 78 -2.75 -23.47 12.87
CA HIS A 78 -3.58 -24.49 12.21
C HIS A 78 -4.02 -24.10 10.80
N LEU A 79 -3.67 -22.88 10.36
CA LEU A 79 -4.03 -22.37 9.04
C LEU A 79 -3.19 -22.98 7.93
N SER A 80 -3.78 -23.09 6.73
CA SER A 80 -3.03 -23.40 5.51
C SER A 80 -1.98 -22.31 5.23
N GLU A 81 -0.90 -22.68 4.55
CA GLU A 81 0.14 -21.74 4.14
C GLU A 81 -0.41 -20.61 3.25
N GLN A 82 -1.42 -20.92 2.43
CA GLN A 82 -2.08 -19.92 1.60
C GLN A 82 -2.85 -18.89 2.43
N CYS A 83 -3.56 -19.32 3.47
CA CYS A 83 -4.26 -18.42 4.38
C CYS A 83 -3.28 -17.58 5.20
N LYS A 84 -2.19 -18.15 5.71
CA LYS A 84 -1.12 -17.41 6.41
C LYS A 84 -0.53 -16.30 5.54
N GLN A 85 -0.29 -16.58 4.26
CA GLN A 85 0.20 -15.57 3.31
C GLN A 85 -0.83 -14.45 3.10
N GLY A 86 -2.11 -14.78 2.95
CA GLY A 86 -3.18 -13.80 2.82
C GLY A 86 -3.30 -12.88 4.05
N ILE A 87 -3.23 -13.44 5.25
CA ILE A 87 -3.22 -12.67 6.51
C ILE A 87 -2.01 -11.72 6.58
N LEU A 88 -0.82 -12.20 6.21
CA LEU A 88 0.38 -11.39 6.19
C LEU A 88 0.26 -10.22 5.20
N GLU A 89 -0.29 -10.46 4.02
CA GLU A 89 -0.51 -9.41 3.00
C GLU A 89 -1.43 -8.31 3.52
N VAL A 90 -2.50 -8.69 4.24
CA VAL A 90 -3.41 -7.72 4.87
C VAL A 90 -2.70 -6.91 5.96
N ALA A 91 -1.96 -7.58 6.84
CA ALA A 91 -1.22 -6.90 7.89
C ALA A 91 -0.21 -5.88 7.32
N MET A 92 0.50 -6.24 6.25
CA MET A 92 1.40 -5.33 5.54
C MET A 92 0.65 -4.16 4.91
N THR A 93 -0.50 -4.40 4.28
CA THR A 93 -1.32 -3.36 3.66
C THR A 93 -1.84 -2.38 4.71
N MET A 94 -2.29 -2.86 5.87
CA MET A 94 -2.72 -2.03 6.99
C MET A 94 -1.58 -1.16 7.53
N LYS A 95 -0.38 -1.72 7.67
CA LYS A 95 0.81 -0.97 8.08
C LYS A 95 1.20 0.13 7.11
N MET A 96 1.11 -0.14 5.82
CA MET A 96 1.38 0.87 4.79
C MET A 96 0.33 1.98 4.81
N ALA A 97 -0.95 1.63 4.98
CA ALA A 97 -2.03 2.61 5.09
C ALA A 97 -1.87 3.49 6.34
N GLU A 98 -1.54 2.90 7.50
CA GLU A 98 -1.24 3.64 8.73
C GLU A 98 -0.09 4.64 8.53
N ALA A 99 1.01 4.20 7.91
CA ALA A 99 2.15 5.06 7.63
C ALA A 99 1.81 6.20 6.67
N ALA A 100 1.03 5.94 5.62
CA ALA A 100 0.60 6.93 4.65
C ALA A 100 -0.32 7.99 5.30
N ILE A 101 -1.27 7.56 6.13
CA ILE A 101 -2.15 8.46 6.89
C ILE A 101 -1.33 9.30 7.86
N GLY A 102 -0.43 8.69 8.65
CA GLY A 102 0.42 9.39 9.60
C GLY A 102 1.30 10.45 8.93
N TYR A 103 1.91 10.13 7.80
CA TYR A 103 2.69 11.05 7.00
C TYR A 103 1.85 12.24 6.51
N SER A 104 0.66 11.98 5.98
CA SER A 104 -0.24 13.02 5.48
C SER A 104 -0.77 13.91 6.61
N ILE A 105 -1.10 13.34 7.78
CA ILE A 105 -1.49 14.11 8.96
C ILE A 105 -0.37 15.08 9.35
N GLY A 106 0.86 14.58 9.51
CA GLY A 106 2.00 15.42 9.89
C GLY A 106 2.27 16.56 8.90
N ALA A 107 2.17 16.28 7.61
CA ALA A 107 2.39 17.29 6.57
C ALA A 107 1.26 18.34 6.49
N CYS A 108 0.03 17.98 6.88
CA CYS A 108 -1.15 18.83 6.71
C CYS A 108 -1.66 19.48 8.02
N GLU A 109 -1.12 19.13 9.19
CA GLU A 109 -1.62 19.56 10.50
C GLU A 109 -1.75 21.10 10.57
N ALA A 110 -0.68 21.82 10.24
CA ALA A 110 -0.68 23.29 10.28
C ALA A 110 -1.69 23.94 9.32
N ASP A 111 -1.89 23.35 8.15
CA ASP A 111 -2.87 23.84 7.18
C ASP A 111 -4.31 23.51 7.61
N ALA A 112 -4.54 22.32 8.16
CA ALA A 112 -5.82 21.91 8.70
C ALA A 112 -6.24 22.82 9.88
N ASP A 113 -5.34 23.08 10.80
CA ASP A 113 -5.56 24.00 11.94
C ASP A 113 -5.86 25.42 11.48
N LYS A 114 -5.25 25.86 10.41
CA LYS A 114 -5.44 27.23 9.91
C LYS A 114 -6.70 27.40 9.08
N HIS A 115 -7.09 26.41 8.32
CA HIS A 115 -8.12 26.54 7.29
C HIS A 115 -9.35 25.67 7.51
N CYS A 116 -9.28 24.66 8.39
CA CYS A 116 -10.30 23.63 8.56
C CYS A 116 -10.70 23.37 10.02
N LEU A 117 -10.47 24.31 10.94
CA LEU A 117 -10.77 24.17 12.37
C LEU A 117 -12.22 23.76 12.67
N ASP A 118 -13.17 24.28 11.88
CA ASP A 118 -14.59 24.01 12.09
C ASP A 118 -15.08 22.71 11.44
N VAL A 119 -14.15 21.95 10.82
CA VAL A 119 -14.50 20.72 10.11
C VAL A 119 -14.26 19.51 11.00
N GLN A 120 -15.33 18.77 11.30
CA GLN A 120 -15.24 17.53 12.06
C GLN A 120 -14.49 16.46 11.26
N PRO A 121 -13.50 15.78 11.87
CA PRO A 121 -12.80 14.65 11.23
C PRO A 121 -13.76 13.51 10.83
N GLY A 122 -13.34 12.71 9.85
CA GLY A 122 -14.08 11.55 9.34
C GLY A 122 -14.58 11.73 7.92
N GLU A 123 -14.90 10.64 7.24
CA GLU A 123 -15.47 10.59 5.89
C GLU A 123 -14.73 11.46 4.83
N GLY A 124 -13.44 11.67 5.01
CA GLY A 124 -12.63 12.50 4.10
C GLY A 124 -12.89 14.02 4.19
N ARG A 125 -13.67 14.49 5.18
CA ARG A 125 -14.06 15.92 5.30
C ARG A 125 -12.86 16.86 5.42
N ILE A 126 -11.83 16.49 6.18
CA ILE A 126 -10.60 17.30 6.29
C ILE A 126 -9.90 17.40 4.93
N VAL A 127 -9.75 16.28 4.20
CA VAL A 127 -9.15 16.29 2.86
C VAL A 127 -9.96 17.17 1.90
N SER A 128 -11.28 17.07 1.96
CA SER A 128 -12.17 17.92 1.14
C SER A 128 -12.03 19.40 1.47
N CYS A 129 -11.89 19.75 2.76
CA CYS A 129 -11.62 21.13 3.19
C CYS A 129 -10.24 21.62 2.69
N ILE A 130 -9.19 20.82 2.83
CA ILE A 130 -7.85 21.13 2.30
C ILE A 130 -7.92 21.39 0.80
N LYS A 131 -8.61 20.55 0.03
CA LYS A 131 -8.81 20.73 -1.42
C LYS A 131 -9.53 22.04 -1.75
N ALA A 132 -10.58 22.37 -1.02
CA ALA A 132 -11.32 23.64 -1.19
C ALA A 132 -10.45 24.87 -0.90
N ASN A 133 -9.37 24.70 -0.12
CA ASN A 133 -8.42 25.73 0.23
C ASN A 133 -7.05 25.60 -0.50
N GLU A 134 -6.94 24.75 -1.53
CA GLU A 134 -5.67 24.42 -2.23
C GLU A 134 -4.76 25.62 -2.49
N PRO A 135 -5.21 26.80 -2.98
CA PRO A 135 -4.31 27.93 -3.26
C PRO A 135 -3.65 28.53 -1.99
N ARG A 136 -4.14 28.19 -0.80
CA ARG A 136 -3.66 28.72 0.48
C ARG A 136 -2.96 27.65 1.34
N VAL A 137 -3.01 26.41 0.91
CA VAL A 137 -2.40 25.25 1.57
C VAL A 137 -0.95 25.10 1.13
N SER A 138 -0.10 24.64 2.02
CA SER A 138 1.31 24.39 1.74
C SER A 138 1.49 23.36 0.62
N LYS A 139 2.55 23.53 -0.14
CA LYS A 139 2.92 22.54 -1.18
C LYS A 139 3.26 21.17 -0.57
N GLU A 140 3.78 21.18 0.64
CA GLU A 140 4.13 19.97 1.39
C GLU A 140 2.89 19.13 1.70
N CYS A 141 1.83 19.75 2.21
CA CYS A 141 0.56 19.07 2.46
C CYS A 141 -0.05 18.52 1.15
N ILE A 142 -0.10 19.34 0.09
CA ILE A 142 -0.64 18.91 -1.21
C ILE A 142 0.17 17.73 -1.77
N SER A 143 1.51 17.79 -1.70
CA SER A 143 2.40 16.71 -2.16
C SER A 143 2.14 15.42 -1.38
N ALA A 144 2.11 15.50 -0.05
CA ALA A 144 1.86 14.35 0.81
C ALA A 144 0.51 13.67 0.52
N LEU A 145 -0.55 14.44 0.34
CA LEU A 145 -1.87 13.91 -0.01
C LEU A 145 -1.88 13.23 -1.40
N LYS A 146 -1.15 13.79 -2.38
CA LYS A 146 -1.03 13.20 -3.72
C LYS A 146 -0.17 11.94 -3.72
N GLU A 147 0.96 11.96 -3.04
CA GLU A 147 1.88 10.81 -2.94
C GLU A 147 1.25 9.61 -2.24
N THR A 148 0.44 9.85 -1.24
CA THR A 148 -0.28 8.81 -0.50
C THR A 148 -1.59 8.40 -1.18
N GLY A 149 -2.04 9.14 -2.19
CA GLY A 149 -3.31 8.94 -2.88
C GLY A 149 -4.53 9.42 -2.10
N LEU A 150 -4.34 10.02 -0.93
CA LEU A 150 -5.45 10.59 -0.15
C LEU A 150 -6.09 11.79 -0.85
N TRP A 151 -5.38 12.41 -1.78
CA TRP A 151 -5.94 13.50 -2.60
C TRP A 151 -7.16 13.07 -3.41
N ASP A 152 -7.24 11.80 -3.83
CA ASP A 152 -8.30 11.30 -4.71
C ASP A 152 -9.50 10.73 -3.95
N ILE A 153 -9.45 10.74 -2.60
CA ILE A 153 -10.56 10.30 -1.77
C ILE A 153 -11.71 11.32 -1.83
N GLY A 154 -12.93 10.83 -1.98
CA GLY A 154 -14.16 11.65 -1.93
C GLY A 154 -14.49 12.41 -3.21
N GLN A 155 -14.03 11.91 -4.37
CA GLN A 155 -14.51 12.35 -5.68
C GLN A 155 -15.69 11.53 -6.14
#